data_4afe8c8c8bc8cb8eff0a5d24d77c02c8
#
_entry.id   4afe8c8c8bc8cb8eff0a5d24d77c02c8
#
_cell.length_a   1.000
_cell.length_b   1.000
_cell.length_c   1.000
_cell.angle_alpha   90.00
_cell.angle_beta   90.00
_cell.angle_gamma   90.00
#
_symmetry.space_group_name_H-M   'P 1'
#
loop_
_entity.id
_entity.type
_entity.pdbx_description
1 polymer ?
#
loop_
_entity_poly.entity_id
_entity_poly.type
_entity_poly.pdbx_seq_one_letter_code
_entity_poly.pdbx_strand_id
1 'polypeptide(L)'
;MTRRSSAVSVCLIVVVLVFFSVRFMRERGLIYEIPGGYKGWILVQFGDASCPPLQRKGVVRLVRIPATGRVCTSSVIPLGTGYAQFEYVYGDGRHVRLPASSSSGGDALVRLLAYQPNEKWEIDFVGTKDEFMHAGSPPYPWRSGTQ
;
A
#
# COMPACT_ATOMS: atom_id res chain seq x y z
N MET A 1 51.88 11.60 15.95
CA MET A 1 51.27 10.30 15.56
C MET A 1 49.75 10.24 15.69
N THR A 2 48.97 11.30 15.41
CA THR A 2 47.54 11.42 15.71
C THR A 2 46.60 11.54 14.49
N ARG A 3 47.13 11.62 13.25
CA ARG A 3 46.33 11.83 12.03
C ARG A 3 45.62 10.58 11.46
N ARG A 4 46.07 9.37 11.79
CA ARG A 4 45.47 8.13 11.27
C ARG A 4 44.18 7.72 11.97
N SER A 5 43.98 8.11 13.22
CA SER A 5 42.82 7.77 14.03
C SER A 5 41.54 8.49 13.55
N SER A 6 41.66 9.75 13.11
CA SER A 6 40.52 10.55 12.62
C SER A 6 39.92 10.02 11.30
N ALA A 7 40.76 9.55 10.38
CA ALA A 7 40.30 9.05 9.08
C ALA A 7 39.46 7.76 9.21
N VAL A 8 39.89 6.86 10.11
CA VAL A 8 39.17 5.62 10.38
C VAL A 8 37.81 5.90 11.02
N SER A 9 37.73 6.85 11.97
CA SER A 9 36.48 7.23 12.62
C SER A 9 35.48 7.84 11.62
N VAL A 10 35.92 8.70 10.70
CA VAL A 10 35.08 9.32 9.67
C VAL A 10 34.55 8.27 8.70
N CYS A 11 35.37 7.32 8.23
CA CYS A 11 34.95 6.23 7.38
C CYS A 11 33.87 5.37 8.04
N LEU A 12 34.00 5.06 9.32
CA LEU A 12 33.05 4.23 10.05
C LEU A 12 31.69 4.92 10.18
N ILE A 13 31.69 6.22 10.46
CA ILE A 13 30.45 7.04 10.51
C ILE A 13 29.76 7.08 9.16
N VAL A 14 30.50 7.28 8.07
CA VAL A 14 29.91 7.32 6.72
C VAL A 14 29.31 5.96 6.35
N VAL A 15 29.98 4.86 6.64
CA VAL A 15 29.46 3.50 6.39
C VAL A 15 28.19 3.24 7.18
N VAL A 16 28.14 3.64 8.45
CA VAL A 16 26.94 3.50 9.30
C VAL A 16 25.79 4.34 8.76
N LEU A 17 26.03 5.59 8.36
CA LEU A 17 25.01 6.47 7.79
C LEU A 17 24.47 5.95 6.46
N VAL A 18 25.34 5.44 5.59
CA VAL A 18 24.91 4.82 4.31
C VAL A 18 24.09 3.55 4.58
N PHE A 19 24.53 2.73 5.52
CA PHE A 19 23.80 1.50 5.88
C PHE A 19 22.41 1.81 6.46
N PHE A 20 22.31 2.81 7.34
CA PHE A 20 21.01 3.28 7.87
C PHE A 20 20.14 3.91 6.77
N SER A 21 20.71 4.70 5.89
CA SER A 21 19.97 5.31 4.77
C SER A 21 19.41 4.26 3.81
N VAL A 22 20.21 3.26 3.45
CA VAL A 22 19.78 2.15 2.59
C VAL A 22 18.72 1.30 3.28
N ARG A 23 18.85 1.07 4.59
CA ARG A 23 17.86 0.30 5.35
C ARG A 23 16.54 1.07 5.52
N PHE A 24 16.61 2.38 5.72
CA PHE A 24 15.44 3.26 5.83
C PHE A 24 14.71 3.42 4.49
N MET A 25 15.41 3.39 3.36
CA MET A 25 14.79 3.39 2.02
C MET A 25 14.18 2.04 1.62
N ARG A 26 14.56 0.95 2.28
CA ARG A 26 14.12 -0.42 1.92
C ARG A 26 12.67 -0.78 2.28
N GLU A 27 11.96 0.01 3.10
CA GLU A 27 10.63 -0.37 3.58
C GLU A 27 9.47 0.43 2.96
N ARG A 28 9.64 1.01 1.75
CA ARG A 28 8.78 2.09 1.26
C ARG A 28 7.78 1.72 0.16
N GLY A 29 7.49 0.47 -0.09
CA GLY A 29 6.55 0.11 -1.16
C GLY A 29 5.42 -0.78 -0.68
N LEU A 30 4.18 -0.46 -1.06
CA LEU A 30 3.05 -1.36 -1.03
C LEU A 30 2.69 -1.73 -2.47
N ILE A 31 2.45 -3.02 -2.72
CA ILE A 31 1.86 -3.51 -3.94
C ILE A 31 0.52 -4.13 -3.59
N TYR A 32 -0.53 -3.60 -4.17
CA TYR A 32 -1.89 -4.12 -4.05
C TYR A 32 -2.12 -5.12 -5.18
N GLU A 33 -2.15 -6.40 -4.84
CA GLU A 33 -2.49 -7.49 -5.76
C GLU A 33 -4.02 -7.68 -5.75
N ILE A 34 -4.67 -7.28 -6.83
CA ILE A 34 -6.12 -7.25 -7.00
C ILE A 34 -6.50 -8.37 -7.97
N PRO A 35 -7.53 -9.19 -7.70
CA PRO A 35 -7.97 -10.23 -8.63
C PRO A 35 -8.29 -9.64 -10.01
N GLY A 36 -7.84 -10.31 -11.09
CA GLY A 36 -8.08 -9.85 -12.45
C GLY A 36 -9.55 -9.62 -12.72
N GLY A 37 -9.89 -8.43 -13.20
CA GLY A 37 -11.27 -8.02 -13.47
C GLY A 37 -12.10 -7.61 -12.25
N TYR A 38 -11.51 -7.54 -11.06
CA TYR A 38 -12.19 -7.02 -9.87
C TYR A 38 -12.64 -5.57 -10.10
N LYS A 39 -13.85 -5.26 -9.69
CA LYS A 39 -14.42 -3.91 -9.68
C LYS A 39 -15.16 -3.69 -8.36
N GLY A 40 -15.02 -2.50 -7.80
CA GLY A 40 -15.69 -2.13 -6.57
C GLY A 40 -14.77 -1.57 -5.50
N TRP A 41 -15.31 -1.52 -4.28
CA TRP A 41 -14.63 -0.96 -3.12
C TRP A 41 -13.58 -1.90 -2.56
N ILE A 42 -12.42 -1.34 -2.25
CA ILE A 42 -11.37 -1.97 -1.47
C ILE A 42 -11.31 -1.27 -0.12
N LEU A 43 -11.27 -2.06 0.93
CA LEU A 43 -11.15 -1.60 2.31
C LEU A 43 -9.99 -2.32 2.99
N VAL A 44 -8.96 -1.59 3.39
CA VAL A 44 -7.80 -2.15 4.07
C VAL A 44 -7.69 -1.60 5.48
N GLN A 45 -7.68 -2.49 6.46
CA GLN A 45 -7.43 -2.18 7.86
C GLN A 45 -6.00 -2.54 8.22
N PHE A 46 -5.23 -1.54 8.66
CA PHE A 46 -3.85 -1.72 9.08
C PHE A 46 -3.72 -1.71 10.61
N GLY A 47 -2.69 -2.40 11.12
CA GLY A 47 -2.31 -2.35 12.53
C GLY A 47 -3.29 -3.01 13.48
N ASP A 48 -4.12 -3.93 13.00
CA ASP A 48 -4.96 -4.77 13.84
C ASP A 48 -4.17 -6.01 14.26
N ALA A 49 -3.83 -6.11 15.55
CA ALA A 49 -3.00 -7.19 16.08
C ALA A 49 -3.62 -8.60 15.93
N SER A 50 -4.94 -8.69 15.71
CA SER A 50 -5.63 -9.96 15.51
C SER A 50 -5.47 -10.51 14.08
N CYS A 51 -4.97 -9.68 13.15
CA CYS A 51 -4.84 -10.03 11.75
C CYS A 51 -3.40 -10.44 11.37
N PRO A 52 -3.22 -11.24 10.31
CA PRO A 52 -1.88 -11.64 9.87
C PRO A 52 -1.09 -10.45 9.32
N PRO A 53 0.24 -10.45 9.43
CA PRO A 53 1.08 -9.43 8.83
C PRO A 53 1.11 -9.56 7.31
N LEU A 54 1.33 -8.44 6.61
CA LEU A 54 1.53 -8.45 5.15
C LEU A 54 2.77 -9.26 4.76
N GLN A 55 2.63 -10.00 3.68
CA GLN A 55 3.77 -10.71 3.10
C GLN A 55 4.78 -9.72 2.50
N ARG A 56 6.06 -10.08 2.59
CA ARG A 56 7.15 -9.33 1.98
C ARG A 56 7.62 -10.00 0.69
N LYS A 57 7.83 -9.19 -0.35
CA LYS A 57 8.49 -9.58 -1.59
C LYS A 57 9.68 -8.65 -1.81
N GLY A 58 10.87 -9.08 -1.37
CA GLY A 58 12.05 -8.23 -1.36
C GLY A 58 11.86 -7.00 -0.44
N VAL A 59 11.82 -5.82 -1.03
CA VAL A 59 11.73 -4.53 -0.32
C VAL A 59 10.30 -3.98 -0.21
N VAL A 60 9.32 -4.65 -0.81
CA VAL A 60 7.92 -4.23 -0.81
C VAL A 60 7.06 -5.17 0.02
N ARG A 61 5.92 -4.69 0.49
CA ARG A 61 4.88 -5.49 1.14
C ARG A 61 3.71 -5.69 0.18
N LEU A 62 3.15 -6.89 0.18
CA LEU A 62 2.02 -7.24 -0.67
C LEU A 62 0.72 -7.14 0.11
N VAL A 63 -0.22 -6.37 -0.42
CA VAL A 63 -1.61 -6.32 0.04
C VAL A 63 -2.44 -7.12 -0.95
N ARG A 64 -2.76 -8.38 -0.61
CA ARG A 64 -3.59 -9.23 -1.46
C ARG A 64 -5.05 -8.96 -1.20
N ILE A 65 -5.75 -8.47 -2.20
CA ILE A 65 -7.17 -8.15 -2.13
C ILE A 65 -7.98 -9.41 -2.47
N PRO A 66 -8.79 -9.93 -1.54
CA PRO A 66 -9.70 -11.02 -1.86
C PRO A 66 -10.88 -10.52 -2.69
N ALA A 67 -11.69 -11.45 -3.22
CA ALA A 67 -12.89 -11.11 -3.98
C ALA A 67 -13.92 -10.29 -3.18
N THR A 68 -13.84 -10.31 -1.85
CA THR A 68 -14.70 -9.50 -0.97
C THR A 68 -14.26 -8.03 -0.90
N GLY A 69 -13.07 -7.69 -1.41
CA GLY A 69 -12.49 -6.34 -1.35
C GLY A 69 -12.02 -5.90 0.04
N ARG A 70 -12.07 -6.76 1.06
CA ARG A 70 -11.72 -6.40 2.44
C ARG A 70 -10.47 -7.12 2.92
N VAL A 71 -9.52 -6.35 3.46
CA VAL A 71 -8.26 -6.86 4.02
C VAL A 71 -8.08 -6.31 5.41
N CYS A 72 -7.59 -7.18 6.30
CA CYS A 72 -7.14 -6.81 7.63
C CYS A 72 -5.70 -7.25 7.81
N THR A 73 -4.86 -6.42 8.42
CA THR A 73 -3.46 -6.76 8.68
C THR A 73 -2.92 -6.13 9.96
N SER A 74 -2.04 -6.87 10.66
CA SER A 74 -1.28 -6.32 11.79
C SER A 74 -0.14 -5.40 11.36
N SER A 75 0.22 -5.38 10.09
CA SER A 75 1.22 -4.45 9.57
C SER A 75 0.72 -3.02 9.66
N VAL A 76 1.59 -2.10 10.09
CA VAL A 76 1.33 -0.67 10.02
C VAL A 76 1.68 -0.12 8.64
N ILE A 77 1.01 0.94 8.22
CA ILE A 77 1.38 1.65 6.99
C ILE A 77 2.75 2.28 7.19
N PRO A 78 3.72 2.03 6.29
CA PRO A 78 5.02 2.68 6.37
C PRO A 78 4.85 4.19 6.16
N LEU A 79 5.31 5.00 7.09
CA LEU A 79 5.33 6.45 6.96
C LEU A 79 6.13 6.85 5.71
N GLY A 80 5.53 7.66 4.84
CA GLY A 80 6.19 8.14 3.61
C GLY A 80 6.07 7.20 2.42
N THR A 81 5.06 6.36 2.36
CA THR A 81 4.73 5.54 1.18
C THR A 81 4.28 6.41 0.01
N GLY A 82 5.24 7.07 -0.64
CA GLY A 82 4.99 7.71 -1.92
C GLY A 82 4.71 6.73 -3.07
N TYR A 83 4.69 5.41 -2.83
CA TYR A 83 4.57 4.39 -3.85
C TYR A 83 3.66 3.24 -3.41
N ALA A 84 2.35 3.47 -3.51
CA ALA A 84 1.40 2.39 -3.66
C ALA A 84 1.31 2.04 -5.16
N GLN A 85 1.54 0.78 -5.50
CA GLN A 85 1.32 0.25 -6.83
C GLN A 85 0.14 -0.69 -6.79
N PHE A 86 -0.78 -0.53 -7.71
CA PHE A 86 -1.95 -1.38 -7.85
C PHE A 86 -1.83 -2.21 -9.11
N GLU A 87 -2.10 -3.50 -9.03
CA GLU A 87 -2.03 -4.39 -10.17
C GLU A 87 -3.11 -5.46 -10.13
N TYR A 88 -3.70 -5.77 -11.29
CA TYR A 88 -4.49 -6.97 -11.46
C TYR A 88 -3.59 -8.19 -11.53
N VAL A 89 -3.94 -9.24 -10.80
CA VAL A 89 -3.31 -10.56 -10.87
C VAL A 89 -4.33 -11.55 -11.41
N TYR A 90 -4.03 -12.09 -12.57
CA TYR A 90 -4.88 -13.07 -13.25
C TYR A 90 -4.48 -14.51 -12.87
N GLY A 91 -5.41 -15.45 -13.03
CA GLY A 91 -5.17 -16.84 -12.72
C GLY A 91 -4.08 -17.53 -13.57
N ASP A 92 -3.71 -16.94 -14.70
CA ASP A 92 -2.58 -17.35 -15.55
C ASP A 92 -1.23 -16.80 -15.09
N GLY A 93 -1.19 -16.06 -13.97
CA GLY A 93 0.00 -15.42 -13.42
C GLY A 93 0.39 -14.09 -14.06
N ARG A 94 -0.42 -13.58 -14.98
CA ARG A 94 -0.19 -12.28 -15.62
C ARG A 94 -0.52 -11.15 -14.65
N HIS A 95 0.36 -10.14 -14.58
CA HIS A 95 0.19 -8.93 -13.80
C HIS A 95 -0.05 -7.74 -14.72
N VAL A 96 -1.07 -6.94 -14.45
CA VAL A 96 -1.39 -5.73 -15.21
C VAL A 96 -1.51 -4.54 -14.25
N ARG A 97 -0.61 -3.59 -14.39
CA ARG A 97 -0.59 -2.40 -13.53
C ARG A 97 -1.82 -1.53 -13.79
N LEU A 98 -2.45 -1.11 -12.70
CA LEU A 98 -3.55 -0.16 -12.73
C LEU A 98 -3.00 1.26 -12.51
N PRO A 99 -3.38 2.22 -13.31
CA PRO A 99 -3.05 3.61 -13.04
C PRO A 99 -3.79 4.08 -11.78
N ALA A 100 -3.04 4.69 -10.87
CA ALA A 100 -3.62 5.46 -9.78
C ALA A 100 -3.83 6.89 -10.29
N SER A 101 -5.05 7.27 -10.59
CA SER A 101 -5.30 8.62 -11.08
C SER A 101 -6.74 9.08 -10.94
N SER A 102 -6.84 10.38 -10.79
CA SER A 102 -8.09 11.15 -10.76
C SER A 102 -8.54 11.66 -12.14
N SER A 103 -7.79 11.44 -13.23
CA SER A 103 -7.92 12.34 -14.39
C SER A 103 -8.11 11.71 -15.77
N SER A 104 -8.03 10.40 -15.95
CA SER A 104 -8.09 9.83 -17.30
C SER A 104 -9.34 8.99 -17.49
N GLY A 105 -10.11 9.28 -18.53
CA GLY A 105 -11.32 8.55 -18.87
C GLY A 105 -11.03 7.17 -19.45
N GLY A 106 -11.92 6.24 -19.21
CA GLY A 106 -12.10 5.03 -20.00
C GLY A 106 -11.72 3.73 -19.32
N ASP A 107 -10.53 3.59 -18.80
CA ASP A 107 -10.06 2.30 -18.27
C ASP A 107 -10.20 2.19 -16.75
N ALA A 108 -10.13 0.96 -16.24
CA ALA A 108 -10.18 0.70 -14.80
C ALA A 108 -9.04 1.43 -14.10
N LEU A 109 -9.40 2.27 -13.14
CA LEU A 109 -8.49 3.08 -12.35
C LEU A 109 -8.65 2.74 -10.89
N VAL A 110 -7.59 2.94 -10.11
CA VAL A 110 -7.70 2.95 -8.66
C VAL A 110 -7.84 4.39 -8.18
N ARG A 111 -8.86 4.64 -7.38
CA ARG A 111 -9.11 5.92 -6.74
C ARG A 111 -9.03 5.78 -5.24
N LEU A 112 -8.04 6.41 -4.65
CA LEU A 112 -8.01 6.59 -3.21
C LEU A 112 -9.16 7.54 -2.83
N LEU A 113 -10.08 7.06 -2.00
CA LEU A 113 -11.21 7.85 -1.54
C LEU A 113 -10.97 8.45 -0.16
N ALA A 114 -10.47 7.64 0.75
CA ALA A 114 -10.20 8.07 2.10
C ALA A 114 -9.01 7.31 2.69
N TYR A 115 -8.15 8.05 3.35
CA TYR A 115 -7.12 7.53 4.21
C TYR A 115 -7.28 8.17 5.58
N GLN A 116 -7.52 7.34 6.59
CA GLN A 116 -7.68 7.79 7.97
C GLN A 116 -6.57 7.21 8.84
N PRO A 117 -5.43 7.90 8.95
CA PRO A 117 -4.26 7.37 9.65
C PRO A 117 -4.51 7.09 11.13
N ASN A 118 -5.39 7.87 11.77
CA ASN A 118 -5.76 7.68 13.19
C ASN A 118 -6.59 6.42 13.40
N GLU A 119 -7.40 6.04 12.40
CA GLU A 119 -8.26 4.85 12.42
C GLU A 119 -7.63 3.67 11.69
N LYS A 120 -6.47 3.89 11.07
CA LYS A 120 -5.71 2.86 10.34
C LYS A 120 -6.46 2.25 9.17
N TRP A 121 -7.31 3.01 8.51
CA TRP A 121 -8.11 2.58 7.39
C TRP A 121 -7.70 3.27 6.09
N GLU A 122 -7.77 2.50 5.02
CA GLU A 122 -7.64 2.97 3.64
C GLU A 122 -8.82 2.43 2.82
N ILE A 123 -9.44 3.31 2.05
CA ILE A 123 -10.59 3.00 1.20
C ILE A 123 -10.29 3.45 -0.22
N ASP A 124 -10.25 2.48 -1.13
CA ASP A 124 -10.05 2.69 -2.55
C ASP A 124 -11.24 2.18 -3.34
N PHE A 125 -11.40 2.69 -4.56
CA PHE A 125 -12.33 2.14 -5.54
C PHE A 125 -11.57 1.73 -6.80
N VAL A 126 -11.86 0.52 -7.29
CA VAL A 126 -11.33 0.00 -8.55
C VAL A 126 -12.44 -0.05 -9.57
N GLY A 127 -12.27 0.66 -10.68
CA GLY A 127 -13.27 0.72 -11.74
C GLY A 127 -13.15 1.97 -12.59
N THR A 128 -14.04 2.11 -13.55
CA THR A 128 -14.16 3.31 -14.37
C THR A 128 -14.75 4.49 -13.57
N LYS A 129 -14.68 5.67 -14.14
CA LYS A 129 -15.33 6.86 -13.54
C LYS A 129 -16.84 6.66 -13.39
N ASP A 130 -17.46 6.08 -14.40
CA ASP A 130 -18.92 5.86 -14.39
C ASP A 130 -19.32 4.82 -13.35
N GLU A 131 -18.56 3.74 -13.25
CA GLU A 131 -18.78 2.74 -12.20
C GLU A 131 -18.61 3.34 -10.80
N PHE A 132 -17.63 4.21 -10.59
CA PHE A 132 -17.45 4.91 -9.33
C PHE A 132 -18.63 5.82 -8.99
N MET A 133 -19.16 6.56 -9.97
CA MET A 133 -20.32 7.45 -9.76
C MET A 133 -21.59 6.69 -9.38
N HIS A 134 -21.70 5.41 -9.79
CA HIS A 134 -22.86 4.57 -9.50
C HIS A 134 -22.62 3.57 -8.36
N ALA A 135 -21.41 3.52 -7.81
CA ALA A 135 -21.02 2.52 -6.81
C ALA A 135 -21.67 2.69 -5.41
N GLY A 136 -22.39 3.79 -5.21
CA GLY A 136 -22.98 4.13 -3.93
C GLY A 136 -21.93 4.56 -2.88
N SER A 137 -22.34 4.60 -1.62
CA SER A 137 -21.45 5.01 -0.53
C SER A 137 -20.40 3.92 -0.26
N PRO A 138 -19.15 4.32 0.03
CA PRO A 138 -18.12 3.37 0.44
C PRO A 138 -18.51 2.65 1.74
N PRO A 139 -18.01 1.42 1.92
CA PRO A 139 -18.31 0.62 3.10
C PRO A 139 -17.52 1.11 4.33
N TYR A 140 -17.90 2.25 4.88
CA TYR A 140 -17.26 2.77 6.10
C TYR A 140 -17.48 1.83 7.27
N PRO A 141 -16.40 1.35 7.94
CA PRO A 141 -16.52 0.39 9.04
C PRO A 141 -17.26 0.95 10.26
N TRP A 142 -17.23 2.28 10.46
CA TRP A 142 -17.88 2.95 11.59
C TRP A 142 -19.38 3.24 11.38
N ARG A 143 -19.92 3.02 10.18
CA ARG A 143 -21.35 3.22 9.93
C ARG A 143 -22.21 1.99 10.18
N SER A 144 -21.62 0.87 10.58
CA SER A 144 -22.34 -0.38 10.84
C SER A 144 -23.19 -0.35 12.13
N GLY A 145 -23.33 0.77 12.81
CA GLY A 145 -24.01 0.90 14.11
C GLY A 145 -25.24 1.79 14.15
N THR A 146 -25.73 2.29 13.00
CA THR A 146 -26.95 3.14 12.95
C THR A 146 -27.87 2.67 11.83
N GLN A 147 -28.57 1.61 12.07
CA GLN A 147 -29.91 1.34 11.52
C GLN A 147 -30.84 0.97 12.65
#